data_f9d30a186d7c39bb4f6407481a269a0c
#
_entry.id   f9d30a186d7c39bb4f6407481a269a0c
#
_cell.length_a   1.000
_cell.length_b   1.000
_cell.length_c   1.000
_cell.angle_alpha   90.00
_cell.angle_beta   90.00
_cell.angle_gamma   90.00
#
_symmetry.space_group_name_H-M   'P 1'
#
loop_
_entity.id
_entity.type
_entity.pdbx_description
1 polymer ?
#
loop_
_entity_poly.entity_id
_entity_poly.type
_entity_poly.pdbx_seq_one_letter_code
_entity_poly.pdbx_strand_id
1 'polypeptide(L)'
;MTETKSEKNPSLPTSIETELFIASGYDVDSDGRPLHPNLNQLGPIATGKGAYWSWGPNFTADPIVITTEDRPRVLLIHRNDTGDLALPGGFVDADELQEPITAAYRELEEETGLVLKNRGRLVYQGIVEDPRTTANAWPNTSAYLFNVAEPLPVQAGDDAREAHWHFVDELPDNLYGSHAVLIQQALELQNKPRTIEEILSIPAEDREIVSIDAGHMAYDHYFTRHQRDHLFVKAHDSARFSDAFREAHSRAYLQKEYSLFRHLQEQNFAFVPERVALVEDTLLAMDALHPDDGWQWRAPRQPEAFDAYVTDVTGVFNQLQTIIPPSNPEYHKVIKDSYSTIWEEGWDSITNEALEKIVAKIRGFSENWSPEQYELSEHLINKLPAIQEQTRNQQRNQQLFMAHNDARQSNIAWHPKHGTRLVDWSWGDTGPKNADSTMFLIDLVKSGRTVETHMASFNHDYAHTLIGFWLAHSLWQTRDGSQTVREHQVASAVAAFKLLQT
;
A
#
# COMPACT_ATOMS: atom_id res chain seq x y z
N MET A 1 -7.39 -56.32 20.60
CA MET A 1 -8.31 -55.95 21.68
C MET A 1 -8.97 -54.70 21.20
N THR A 2 -10.25 -54.84 20.88
CA THR A 2 -11.09 -53.71 20.41
C THR A 2 -11.33 -52.78 21.59
N GLU A 3 -10.71 -51.63 21.60
CA GLU A 3 -11.11 -50.54 22.48
C GLU A 3 -12.50 -50.06 22.06
N THR A 4 -13.47 -50.36 22.89
CA THR A 4 -14.81 -49.79 22.82
C THR A 4 -14.71 -48.29 22.98
N LYS A 5 -15.13 -47.52 21.94
CA LYS A 5 -15.35 -46.10 22.03
C LYS A 5 -16.21 -45.81 23.28
N SER A 6 -15.59 -45.21 24.29
CA SER A 6 -16.29 -44.74 25.49
C SER A 6 -17.42 -43.79 25.04
N GLU A 7 -18.67 -44.11 25.38
CA GLU A 7 -19.78 -43.17 25.28
C GLU A 7 -19.42 -41.93 26.09
N LYS A 8 -19.25 -40.83 25.40
CA LYS A 8 -18.97 -39.53 26.03
C LYS A 8 -20.19 -39.17 26.89
N ASN A 9 -20.02 -39.25 28.22
CA ASN A 9 -21.04 -38.89 29.18
C ASN A 9 -21.58 -37.50 28.90
N PRO A 10 -22.89 -37.26 28.71
CA PRO A 10 -23.44 -35.92 28.40
C PRO A 10 -23.51 -35.09 29.69
N SER A 11 -22.33 -34.73 30.23
CA SER A 11 -22.30 -33.74 31.32
C SER A 11 -22.83 -32.40 30.79
N LEU A 12 -23.79 -31.80 31.48
CA LEU A 12 -24.26 -30.44 31.21
C LEU A 12 -23.10 -29.47 31.33
N PRO A 13 -23.19 -28.28 30.68
CA PRO A 13 -22.19 -27.22 30.88
C PRO A 13 -22.09 -26.87 32.37
N THR A 14 -20.91 -26.55 32.82
CA THR A 14 -20.69 -25.96 34.13
C THR A 14 -21.28 -24.53 34.19
N SER A 15 -21.55 -24.01 35.39
CA SER A 15 -22.01 -22.63 35.56
C SER A 15 -21.04 -21.63 34.91
N ILE A 16 -19.71 -21.90 35.01
CA ILE A 16 -18.67 -21.06 34.40
C ILE A 16 -18.76 -21.08 32.87
N GLU A 17 -18.93 -22.27 32.26
CA GLU A 17 -19.09 -22.36 30.82
C GLU A 17 -20.36 -21.65 30.34
N THR A 18 -21.47 -21.80 31.06
CA THR A 18 -22.74 -21.09 30.75
C THR A 18 -22.55 -19.56 30.80
N GLU A 19 -21.87 -19.05 31.83
CA GLU A 19 -21.56 -17.62 31.94
C GLU A 19 -20.67 -17.14 30.80
N LEU A 20 -19.69 -17.92 30.38
CA LEU A 20 -18.83 -17.62 29.23
C LEU A 20 -19.61 -17.57 27.91
N PHE A 21 -20.55 -18.51 27.69
CA PHE A 21 -21.40 -18.48 26.50
C PHE A 21 -22.25 -17.22 26.45
N ILE A 22 -22.88 -16.84 27.56
CA ILE A 22 -23.67 -15.59 27.66
C ILE A 22 -22.80 -14.38 27.42
N ALA A 23 -21.61 -14.31 28.04
CA ALA A 23 -20.64 -13.23 27.86
C ALA A 23 -20.14 -13.12 26.42
N SER A 24 -20.08 -14.25 25.71
CA SER A 24 -19.73 -14.32 24.27
C SER A 24 -20.91 -14.03 23.33
N GLY A 25 -22.09 -13.68 23.86
CA GLY A 25 -23.26 -13.29 23.09
C GLY A 25 -24.13 -14.44 22.58
N TYR A 26 -23.95 -15.66 23.08
CA TYR A 26 -24.82 -16.79 22.78
C TYR A 26 -26.04 -16.85 23.70
N ASP A 27 -27.21 -17.14 23.13
CA ASP A 27 -28.35 -17.56 23.90
C ASP A 27 -28.11 -18.95 24.52
N VAL A 28 -28.72 -19.23 25.67
CA VAL A 28 -28.62 -20.53 26.33
C VAL A 28 -30.01 -21.10 26.61
N ASP A 29 -30.13 -22.42 26.61
CA ASP A 29 -31.37 -23.09 26.99
C ASP A 29 -31.53 -23.22 28.52
N SER A 30 -32.61 -23.85 28.99
CA SER A 30 -32.88 -24.04 30.42
C SER A 30 -31.83 -24.88 31.16
N ASP A 31 -31.01 -25.64 30.45
CA ASP A 31 -29.95 -26.47 30.99
C ASP A 31 -28.57 -25.79 30.91
N GLY A 32 -28.53 -24.51 30.51
CA GLY A 32 -27.32 -23.71 30.37
C GLY A 32 -26.50 -24.03 29.12
N ARG A 33 -27.04 -24.82 28.16
CA ARG A 33 -26.35 -25.17 26.91
C ARG A 33 -26.47 -24.03 25.90
N PRO A 34 -25.39 -23.63 25.20
CA PRO A 34 -25.46 -22.59 24.20
C PRO A 34 -26.37 -23.02 23.05
N LEU A 35 -27.09 -22.08 22.47
CA LEU A 35 -27.94 -22.28 21.30
C LEU A 35 -27.22 -21.80 20.04
N HIS A 36 -27.34 -22.60 18.97
CA HIS A 36 -26.76 -22.25 17.67
C HIS A 36 -27.33 -20.91 17.18
N PRO A 37 -26.50 -19.92 16.78
CA PRO A 37 -26.98 -18.58 16.40
C PRO A 37 -28.05 -18.57 15.30
N ASN A 38 -27.96 -19.54 14.37
CA ASN A 38 -28.91 -19.68 13.26
C ASN A 38 -29.95 -20.78 13.50
N LEU A 39 -30.23 -21.15 14.77
CA LEU A 39 -31.12 -22.27 15.11
C LEU A 39 -32.48 -22.21 14.42
N ASN A 40 -33.05 -21.01 14.29
CA ASN A 40 -34.35 -20.78 13.65
C ASN A 40 -34.34 -21.07 12.13
N GLN A 41 -33.16 -21.15 11.51
CA GLN A 41 -32.98 -21.37 10.07
C GLN A 41 -32.66 -22.85 9.77
N LEU A 42 -32.13 -23.57 10.75
CA LEU A 42 -31.66 -24.97 10.57
C LEU A 42 -32.78 -26.01 10.56
N GLY A 43 -34.02 -25.62 10.92
CA GLY A 43 -35.11 -26.58 11.07
C GLY A 43 -34.90 -27.56 12.26
N PRO A 44 -35.62 -28.69 12.28
CA PRO A 44 -35.44 -29.67 13.36
C PRO A 44 -34.04 -30.35 13.30
N ILE A 45 -33.22 -30.11 14.29
CA ILE A 45 -31.90 -30.76 14.44
C ILE A 45 -31.73 -31.40 15.81
N ALA A 46 -30.76 -32.30 15.94
CA ALA A 46 -30.41 -32.95 17.20
C ALA A 46 -29.98 -31.91 18.26
N THR A 47 -30.20 -32.25 19.53
CA THR A 47 -29.71 -31.50 20.69
C THR A 47 -28.49 -32.18 21.31
N GLY A 48 -27.74 -31.44 22.13
CA GLY A 48 -26.53 -31.94 22.78
C GLY A 48 -25.26 -31.68 21.99
N LYS A 49 -24.15 -32.29 22.39
CA LYS A 49 -22.85 -32.12 21.73
C LYS A 49 -22.72 -32.91 20.42
N GLY A 50 -23.53 -33.91 20.22
CA GLY A 50 -23.39 -34.80 19.06
C GLY A 50 -22.00 -35.43 18.98
N ALA A 51 -21.34 -35.29 17.85
CA ALA A 51 -19.98 -35.75 17.60
C ALA A 51 -18.88 -34.81 18.10
N TYR A 52 -19.24 -33.63 18.60
CA TYR A 52 -18.28 -32.60 19.04
C TYR A 52 -17.80 -32.82 20.48
N TRP A 53 -16.60 -32.30 20.77
CA TRP A 53 -15.97 -32.39 22.09
C TRP A 53 -16.53 -31.37 23.06
N SER A 54 -16.81 -30.17 22.56
CA SER A 54 -17.21 -29.01 23.36
C SER A 54 -18.66 -28.59 23.07
N TRP A 55 -19.30 -27.99 24.05
CA TRP A 55 -20.52 -27.19 23.83
C TRP A 55 -20.23 -25.93 23.03
N GLY A 56 -21.18 -25.50 22.21
CA GLY A 56 -21.03 -24.30 21.41
C GLY A 56 -20.10 -24.45 20.20
N PRO A 57 -19.31 -23.41 19.88
CA PRO A 57 -18.41 -23.45 18.75
C PRO A 57 -17.24 -24.43 18.98
N ASN A 58 -17.00 -25.29 18.01
CA ASN A 58 -15.84 -26.15 17.94
C ASN A 58 -14.97 -25.64 16.80
N PHE A 59 -13.79 -25.10 17.13
CA PHE A 59 -12.91 -24.46 16.17
C PHE A 59 -12.21 -25.49 15.29
N THR A 60 -12.22 -25.25 13.97
CA THR A 60 -11.58 -26.10 12.95
C THR A 60 -10.75 -25.22 12.01
N ALA A 61 -9.82 -25.84 11.29
CA ALA A 61 -9.05 -25.19 10.26
C ALA A 61 -9.01 -26.06 8.98
N ASP A 62 -9.32 -25.43 7.83
CA ASP A 62 -9.43 -26.11 6.54
C ASP A 62 -8.42 -25.51 5.54
N PRO A 63 -7.28 -26.17 5.25
CA PRO A 63 -6.38 -25.77 4.18
C PRO A 63 -6.98 -26.08 2.82
N ILE A 64 -7.11 -25.06 1.97
CA ILE A 64 -7.58 -25.15 0.58
C ILE A 64 -6.37 -24.98 -0.34
N VAL A 65 -5.82 -26.07 -0.85
CA VAL A 65 -4.65 -26.03 -1.72
C VAL A 65 -5.09 -26.09 -3.18
N ILE A 66 -4.81 -25.03 -3.94
CA ILE A 66 -5.22 -24.88 -5.34
C ILE A 66 -4.01 -24.59 -6.22
N THR A 67 -3.93 -25.24 -7.40
CA THR A 67 -2.88 -24.95 -8.39
C THR A 67 -3.14 -23.64 -9.14
N THR A 68 -2.06 -23.01 -9.64
CA THR A 68 -2.16 -21.79 -10.48
C THR A 68 -2.07 -22.09 -11.98
N GLU A 69 -2.36 -23.33 -12.37
CA GLU A 69 -2.45 -23.76 -13.78
C GLU A 69 -3.65 -23.10 -14.49
N ASP A 70 -3.65 -23.06 -15.83
CA ASP A 70 -4.77 -22.55 -16.61
C ASP A 70 -6.09 -23.28 -16.31
N ARG A 71 -6.01 -24.59 -16.00
CA ARG A 71 -7.10 -25.40 -15.49
C ARG A 71 -6.75 -25.83 -14.05
N PRO A 72 -7.21 -25.08 -13.03
CA PRO A 72 -6.78 -25.29 -11.67
C PRO A 72 -7.29 -26.61 -11.07
N ARG A 73 -6.51 -27.17 -10.17
CA ARG A 73 -6.85 -28.34 -9.39
C ARG A 73 -6.84 -28.00 -7.90
N VAL A 74 -7.75 -28.61 -7.15
CA VAL A 74 -7.80 -28.53 -5.68
C VAL A 74 -7.43 -29.89 -5.09
N LEU A 75 -6.71 -29.86 -3.96
CA LEU A 75 -6.39 -31.05 -3.20
C LEU A 75 -7.57 -31.43 -2.30
N LEU A 76 -8.05 -32.66 -2.44
CA LEU A 76 -9.13 -33.23 -1.62
C LEU A 76 -8.70 -34.58 -1.03
N ILE A 77 -9.36 -34.95 0.06
CA ILE A 77 -9.22 -36.24 0.71
C ILE A 77 -10.54 -37.02 0.68
N HIS A 78 -10.46 -38.32 0.77
CA HIS A 78 -11.60 -39.16 1.11
C HIS A 78 -11.63 -39.38 2.63
N ARG A 79 -12.70 -38.95 3.27
CA ARG A 79 -12.88 -39.11 4.71
C ARG A 79 -13.00 -40.59 5.09
N ASN A 80 -12.34 -41.01 6.17
CA ASN A 80 -12.41 -42.40 6.67
C ASN A 80 -13.79 -42.76 7.22
N ASP A 81 -14.51 -41.80 7.84
CA ASP A 81 -15.78 -42.03 8.54
C ASP A 81 -16.99 -42.11 7.59
N THR A 82 -17.07 -41.28 6.58
CA THR A 82 -18.21 -41.23 5.65
C THR A 82 -17.87 -41.67 4.24
N GLY A 83 -16.61 -41.59 3.82
CA GLY A 83 -16.15 -41.85 2.45
C GLY A 83 -16.40 -40.69 1.49
N ASP A 84 -16.92 -39.56 1.98
CA ASP A 84 -17.15 -38.37 1.17
C ASP A 84 -15.82 -37.66 0.83
N LEU A 85 -15.82 -36.95 -0.29
CA LEU A 85 -14.73 -36.01 -0.63
C LEU A 85 -14.82 -34.77 0.23
N ALA A 86 -13.69 -34.32 0.76
CA ALA A 86 -13.58 -33.17 1.65
C ALA A 86 -12.27 -32.43 1.43
N LEU A 87 -12.22 -31.15 1.87
CA LEU A 87 -10.94 -30.49 2.11
C LEU A 87 -10.19 -31.22 3.23
N PRO A 88 -8.86 -31.27 3.21
CA PRO A 88 -8.09 -31.58 4.40
C PRO A 88 -8.50 -30.64 5.53
N GLY A 89 -8.41 -31.07 6.79
CA GLY A 89 -8.70 -30.21 7.91
C GLY A 89 -9.25 -30.90 9.14
N GLY A 90 -9.11 -30.25 10.28
CA GLY A 90 -9.52 -30.77 11.55
C GLY A 90 -9.65 -29.77 12.66
N PHE A 91 -9.64 -30.22 13.91
CA PHE A 91 -9.80 -29.36 15.06
C PHE A 91 -8.54 -28.55 15.36
N VAL A 92 -8.76 -27.29 15.78
CA VAL A 92 -7.70 -26.39 16.25
C VAL A 92 -7.39 -26.74 17.71
N ASP A 93 -6.14 -27.03 18.03
CA ASP A 93 -5.69 -27.31 19.39
C ASP A 93 -5.68 -26.02 20.26
N ALA A 94 -5.67 -26.18 21.56
CA ALA A 94 -5.81 -25.05 22.49
C ALA A 94 -4.69 -24.02 22.38
N ASP A 95 -3.50 -24.41 22.02
CA ASP A 95 -2.32 -23.57 21.80
C ASP A 95 -2.30 -22.93 20.39
N GLU A 96 -3.10 -23.44 19.45
CA GLU A 96 -3.26 -22.92 18.08
C GLU A 96 -4.40 -21.89 17.95
N LEU A 97 -5.25 -21.72 18.98
CA LEU A 97 -6.44 -20.84 18.91
C LEU A 97 -6.16 -19.39 18.55
N GLN A 98 -4.98 -18.87 18.89
CA GLN A 98 -4.58 -17.50 18.56
C GLN A 98 -4.09 -17.38 17.10
N GLU A 99 -3.66 -18.48 16.50
CA GLU A 99 -3.16 -18.53 15.13
C GLU A 99 -3.65 -19.81 14.43
N PRO A 100 -4.96 -19.90 14.06
CA PRO A 100 -5.55 -21.14 13.50
C PRO A 100 -4.93 -21.63 12.20
N ILE A 101 -4.15 -20.79 11.52
CA ILE A 101 -3.39 -21.21 10.33
C ILE A 101 -2.36 -22.30 10.67
N THR A 102 -1.87 -22.34 11.92
CA THR A 102 -0.95 -23.39 12.39
C THR A 102 -1.63 -24.76 12.34
N ALA A 103 -2.88 -24.83 12.79
CA ALA A 103 -3.69 -26.06 12.65
C ALA A 103 -3.89 -26.44 11.18
N ALA A 104 -4.12 -25.48 10.28
CA ALA A 104 -4.25 -25.75 8.86
C ALA A 104 -2.97 -26.37 8.25
N TYR A 105 -1.78 -25.94 8.66
CA TYR A 105 -0.52 -26.58 8.22
C TYR A 105 -0.38 -27.98 8.79
N ARG A 106 -0.66 -28.17 10.08
CA ARG A 106 -0.56 -29.47 10.76
C ARG A 106 -1.51 -30.49 10.12
N GLU A 107 -2.78 -30.14 9.97
CA GLU A 107 -3.80 -31.01 9.36
C GLU A 107 -3.47 -31.34 7.90
N LEU A 108 -2.96 -30.37 7.14
CA LEU A 108 -2.51 -30.61 5.76
C LEU A 108 -1.38 -31.67 5.71
N GLU A 109 -0.39 -31.53 6.59
CA GLU A 109 0.71 -32.51 6.68
C GLU A 109 0.23 -33.89 7.16
N GLU A 110 -0.59 -33.93 8.21
CA GLU A 110 -1.13 -35.16 8.81
C GLU A 110 -2.00 -35.94 7.83
N GLU A 111 -2.86 -35.27 7.05
CA GLU A 111 -3.80 -35.93 6.15
C GLU A 111 -3.27 -36.20 4.74
N THR A 112 -2.28 -35.41 4.27
CA THR A 112 -1.82 -35.48 2.87
C THR A 112 -0.31 -35.63 2.71
N GLY A 113 0.47 -35.56 3.79
CA GLY A 113 1.92 -35.55 3.75
C GLY A 113 2.51 -34.28 3.13
N LEU A 114 1.70 -33.27 2.82
CA LEU A 114 2.13 -32.07 2.12
C LEU A 114 2.58 -30.98 3.09
N VAL A 115 3.86 -30.61 3.03
CA VAL A 115 4.44 -29.53 3.83
C VAL A 115 4.60 -28.29 2.94
N LEU A 116 3.82 -27.25 3.22
CA LEU A 116 3.90 -25.97 2.52
C LEU A 116 4.64 -24.93 3.37
N LYS A 117 5.42 -24.07 2.69
CA LYS A 117 6.15 -22.96 3.31
C LYS A 117 5.54 -21.59 2.98
N ASN A 118 4.68 -21.52 1.96
CA ASN A 118 3.99 -20.31 1.58
C ASN A 118 2.84 -20.04 2.55
N ARG A 119 2.70 -18.78 2.99
CA ARG A 119 1.61 -18.38 3.88
C ARG A 119 0.26 -18.46 3.20
N GLY A 120 -0.67 -19.17 3.82
CA GLY A 120 -2.07 -19.25 3.41
C GLY A 120 -2.76 -17.88 3.51
N ARG A 121 -3.74 -17.64 2.64
CA ARG A 121 -4.60 -16.47 2.64
C ARG A 121 -5.94 -16.85 3.26
N LEU A 122 -6.39 -16.11 4.28
CA LEU A 122 -7.70 -16.37 4.91
C LEU A 122 -8.82 -16.20 3.88
N VAL A 123 -9.60 -17.26 3.69
CA VAL A 123 -10.76 -17.29 2.78
C VAL A 123 -12.04 -16.99 3.54
N TYR A 124 -12.20 -17.66 4.68
CA TYR A 124 -13.40 -17.58 5.51
C TYR A 124 -13.06 -17.83 6.98
N GLN A 125 -13.78 -17.17 7.86
CA GLN A 125 -13.76 -17.47 9.30
C GLN A 125 -15.16 -17.33 9.86
N GLY A 126 -15.70 -18.39 10.44
CA GLY A 126 -17.04 -18.37 11.01
C GLY A 126 -17.72 -19.73 11.03
N ILE A 127 -19.02 -19.72 11.33
CA ILE A 127 -19.87 -20.90 11.39
C ILE A 127 -20.11 -21.41 9.97
N VAL A 128 -19.98 -22.70 9.76
CA VAL A 128 -20.20 -23.38 8.48
C VAL A 128 -21.26 -24.46 8.59
N GLU A 129 -21.85 -24.86 7.46
CA GLU A 129 -22.74 -26.00 7.40
C GLU A 129 -21.94 -27.29 7.52
N ASP A 130 -22.33 -28.13 8.47
CA ASP A 130 -21.71 -29.44 8.72
C ASP A 130 -22.82 -30.43 9.14
N PRO A 131 -22.87 -31.64 8.56
CA PRO A 131 -23.88 -32.63 8.90
C PRO A 131 -23.89 -33.05 10.38
N ARG A 132 -22.82 -32.82 11.11
CA ARG A 132 -22.70 -33.12 12.55
C ARG A 132 -23.28 -32.03 13.44
N THR A 133 -23.64 -30.84 12.88
CA THR A 133 -24.17 -29.71 13.64
C THR A 133 -25.40 -30.11 14.46
N THR A 134 -25.43 -29.65 15.71
CA THR A 134 -26.57 -29.80 16.61
C THR A 134 -27.06 -28.40 17.06
N ALA A 135 -28.18 -28.41 17.77
CA ALA A 135 -28.69 -27.17 18.38
C ALA A 135 -27.71 -26.53 19.40
N ASN A 136 -26.76 -27.33 19.94
CA ASN A 136 -25.92 -26.92 21.07
C ASN A 136 -24.40 -27.10 20.82
N ALA A 137 -24.01 -27.59 19.63
CA ALA A 137 -22.60 -27.71 19.22
C ALA A 137 -22.51 -27.63 17.69
N TRP A 138 -21.52 -26.87 17.18
CA TRP A 138 -21.33 -26.61 15.75
C TRP A 138 -19.87 -26.26 15.44
N PRO A 139 -19.43 -26.46 14.18
CA PRO A 139 -18.09 -26.04 13.76
C PRO A 139 -18.02 -24.53 13.53
N ASN A 140 -16.87 -23.97 13.88
CA ASN A 140 -16.50 -22.61 13.54
C ASN A 140 -15.11 -22.69 12.87
N THR A 141 -15.08 -22.63 11.53
CA THR A 141 -13.86 -22.89 10.79
C THR A 141 -13.10 -21.64 10.43
N SER A 142 -11.78 -21.78 10.28
CA SER A 142 -10.88 -20.85 9.62
C SER A 142 -10.31 -21.54 8.37
N ALA A 143 -10.78 -21.14 7.19
CA ALA A 143 -10.35 -21.70 5.91
C ALA A 143 -9.28 -20.86 5.25
N TYR A 144 -8.19 -21.47 4.78
CA TYR A 144 -7.02 -20.78 4.22
C TYR A 144 -6.67 -21.29 2.82
N LEU A 145 -6.53 -20.37 1.86
CA LEU A 145 -6.05 -20.66 0.50
C LEU A 145 -4.53 -20.74 0.45
N PHE A 146 -4.01 -21.84 -0.07
CA PHE A 146 -2.61 -22.04 -0.41
C PHE A 146 -2.47 -22.25 -1.93
N ASN A 147 -1.68 -21.41 -2.59
CA ASN A 147 -1.42 -21.53 -4.03
C ASN A 147 -0.14 -22.31 -4.27
N VAL A 148 -0.20 -23.31 -5.18
CA VAL A 148 0.96 -24.05 -5.69
C VAL A 148 1.00 -23.95 -7.22
N ALA A 149 2.18 -24.02 -7.83
CA ALA A 149 2.31 -23.87 -9.28
C ALA A 149 1.67 -25.03 -10.06
N GLU A 150 1.86 -26.26 -9.56
CA GLU A 150 1.41 -27.52 -10.12
C GLU A 150 1.09 -28.52 -9.00
N PRO A 151 0.40 -29.64 -9.30
CA PRO A 151 0.14 -30.67 -8.29
C PRO A 151 1.41 -31.22 -7.69
N LEU A 152 1.51 -31.12 -6.39
CA LEU A 152 2.62 -31.70 -5.61
C LEU A 152 2.32 -33.16 -5.26
N PRO A 153 3.35 -34.00 -5.05
CA PRO A 153 3.15 -35.36 -4.57
C PRO A 153 2.47 -35.37 -3.19
N VAL A 154 1.42 -36.16 -3.04
CA VAL A 154 0.65 -36.33 -1.80
C VAL A 154 0.55 -37.78 -1.43
N GLN A 155 0.41 -38.06 -0.14
CA GLN A 155 0.21 -39.39 0.40
C GLN A 155 -0.83 -39.32 1.53
N ALA A 156 -1.89 -40.12 1.43
CA ALA A 156 -2.91 -40.17 2.48
C ALA A 156 -2.29 -40.50 3.84
N GLY A 157 -2.67 -39.75 4.85
CA GLY A 157 -2.27 -39.94 6.24
C GLY A 157 -3.31 -40.76 7.05
N ASP A 158 -3.25 -40.67 8.38
CA ASP A 158 -3.96 -41.57 9.30
C ASP A 158 -5.49 -41.48 9.20
N ASP A 159 -6.06 -40.29 8.99
CA ASP A 159 -7.51 -40.02 8.96
C ASP A 159 -8.09 -39.94 7.55
N ALA A 160 -7.26 -39.94 6.50
CA ALA A 160 -7.65 -39.97 5.11
C ALA A 160 -7.42 -41.35 4.47
N ARG A 161 -8.40 -41.85 3.69
CA ARG A 161 -8.19 -43.07 2.89
C ARG A 161 -7.31 -42.81 1.67
N GLU A 162 -7.52 -41.67 1.04
CA GLU A 162 -6.86 -41.24 -0.19
C GLU A 162 -6.79 -39.73 -0.22
N ALA A 163 -5.72 -39.18 -0.82
CA ALA A 163 -5.55 -37.76 -1.09
C ALA A 163 -5.25 -37.59 -2.57
N HIS A 164 -6.04 -36.78 -3.28
CA HIS A 164 -5.95 -36.61 -4.73
C HIS A 164 -6.20 -35.17 -5.18
N TRP A 165 -5.58 -34.81 -6.31
CA TRP A 165 -5.84 -33.57 -7.00
C TRP A 165 -7.03 -33.72 -7.95
N HIS A 166 -8.05 -32.88 -7.78
CA HIS A 166 -9.26 -32.85 -8.59
C HIS A 166 -9.32 -31.54 -9.40
N PHE A 167 -9.72 -31.62 -10.67
CA PHE A 167 -10.00 -30.42 -11.42
C PHE A 167 -11.20 -29.69 -10.81
N VAL A 168 -11.06 -28.36 -10.66
CA VAL A 168 -12.08 -27.56 -10.00
C VAL A 168 -13.40 -27.52 -10.78
N ASP A 169 -13.34 -27.60 -12.12
CA ASP A 169 -14.49 -27.66 -13.01
C ASP A 169 -15.13 -29.07 -13.15
N GLU A 170 -14.59 -30.08 -12.46
CA GLU A 170 -15.09 -31.45 -12.45
C GLU A 170 -15.38 -31.96 -11.01
N LEU A 171 -15.56 -31.04 -10.06
CA LEU A 171 -15.88 -31.43 -8.68
C LEU A 171 -17.28 -32.05 -8.59
N PRO A 172 -17.46 -33.09 -7.76
CA PRO A 172 -18.78 -33.66 -7.54
C PRO A 172 -19.66 -32.71 -6.72
N ASP A 173 -20.99 -32.78 -6.96
CA ASP A 173 -21.97 -31.96 -6.27
C ASP A 173 -22.09 -32.27 -4.76
N ASN A 174 -21.60 -33.44 -4.30
CA ASN A 174 -21.71 -33.94 -2.94
C ASN A 174 -20.42 -33.87 -2.12
N LEU A 175 -19.69 -32.75 -2.21
CA LEU A 175 -18.62 -32.47 -1.26
C LEU A 175 -19.15 -32.36 0.16
N TYR A 176 -18.33 -32.78 1.13
CA TYR A 176 -18.71 -32.78 2.54
C TYR A 176 -19.02 -31.35 3.04
N GLY A 177 -20.16 -31.17 3.69
CA GLY A 177 -20.58 -29.91 4.33
C GLY A 177 -20.51 -28.72 3.41
N SER A 178 -19.90 -27.65 3.85
CA SER A 178 -19.73 -26.38 3.11
C SER A 178 -18.46 -26.31 2.25
N HIS A 179 -17.71 -27.41 2.06
CA HIS A 179 -16.43 -27.37 1.38
C HIS A 179 -16.52 -26.88 -0.07
N ALA A 180 -17.61 -27.16 -0.78
CA ALA A 180 -17.84 -26.60 -2.13
C ALA A 180 -17.89 -25.07 -2.12
N VAL A 181 -18.56 -24.49 -1.12
CA VAL A 181 -18.66 -23.02 -0.96
C VAL A 181 -17.31 -22.43 -0.63
N LEU A 182 -16.54 -23.05 0.25
CA LEU A 182 -15.20 -22.59 0.63
C LEU A 182 -14.23 -22.65 -0.56
N ILE A 183 -14.28 -23.70 -1.39
CA ILE A 183 -13.47 -23.80 -2.62
C ILE A 183 -13.85 -22.68 -3.60
N GLN A 184 -15.13 -22.41 -3.79
CA GLN A 184 -15.59 -21.33 -4.67
C GLN A 184 -15.09 -19.96 -4.20
N GLN A 185 -15.18 -19.69 -2.91
CA GLN A 185 -14.65 -18.44 -2.32
C GLN A 185 -13.13 -18.35 -2.46
N ALA A 186 -12.42 -19.48 -2.31
CA ALA A 186 -10.98 -19.53 -2.52
C ALA A 186 -10.58 -19.21 -3.95
N LEU A 187 -11.31 -19.71 -4.95
CA LEU A 187 -11.09 -19.42 -6.37
C LEU A 187 -11.33 -17.94 -6.69
N GLU A 188 -12.39 -17.36 -6.15
CA GLU A 188 -12.65 -15.92 -6.28
C GLU A 188 -11.52 -15.10 -5.67
N LEU A 189 -11.01 -15.54 -4.49
CA LEU A 189 -9.92 -14.89 -3.80
C LEU A 189 -8.58 -15.07 -4.53
N GLN A 190 -8.34 -16.24 -5.17
CA GLN A 190 -7.14 -16.53 -5.95
C GLN A 190 -6.92 -15.51 -7.08
N ASN A 191 -8.00 -15.03 -7.68
CA ASN A 191 -7.98 -14.07 -8.78
C ASN A 191 -7.92 -12.61 -8.30
N LYS A 192 -8.04 -12.34 -7.00
CA LYS A 192 -7.97 -10.99 -6.44
C LYS A 192 -6.54 -10.68 -5.97
N PRO A 193 -5.99 -9.51 -6.30
CA PRO A 193 -4.73 -9.06 -5.70
C PRO A 193 -4.81 -9.10 -4.17
N ARG A 194 -3.71 -9.40 -3.50
CA ARG A 194 -3.61 -9.28 -2.04
C ARG A 194 -3.75 -7.81 -1.65
N THR A 195 -4.31 -7.55 -0.47
CA THR A 195 -4.25 -6.20 0.09
C THR A 195 -2.83 -5.90 0.59
N ILE A 196 -2.53 -4.63 0.79
CA ILE A 196 -1.22 -4.23 1.33
C ILE A 196 -1.00 -4.81 2.72
N GLU A 197 -2.03 -4.77 3.57
CA GLU A 197 -1.99 -5.30 4.93
C GLU A 197 -1.73 -6.82 4.93
N GLU A 198 -2.36 -7.56 4.02
CA GLU A 198 -2.09 -8.99 3.83
C GLU A 198 -0.63 -9.25 3.48
N ILE A 199 -0.04 -8.46 2.56
CA ILE A 199 1.37 -8.61 2.17
C ILE A 199 2.30 -8.23 3.32
N LEU A 200 2.02 -7.14 4.03
CA LEU A 200 2.85 -6.67 5.14
C LEU A 200 2.77 -7.58 6.36
N SER A 201 1.67 -8.34 6.53
CA SER A 201 1.54 -9.34 7.59
C SER A 201 2.36 -10.62 7.34
N ILE A 202 2.87 -10.83 6.12
CA ILE A 202 3.77 -11.96 5.83
C ILE A 202 5.08 -11.77 6.61
N PRO A 203 5.63 -12.80 7.28
CA PRO A 203 6.91 -12.68 7.98
C PRO A 203 8.04 -12.13 7.10
N ALA A 204 8.96 -11.36 7.71
CA ALA A 204 10.05 -10.72 6.97
C ALA A 204 10.98 -11.72 6.28
N GLU A 205 11.14 -12.91 6.84
CA GLU A 205 11.90 -14.03 6.27
C GLU A 205 11.28 -14.61 4.98
N ASP A 206 9.97 -14.43 4.78
CA ASP A 206 9.23 -14.90 3.61
C ASP A 206 9.04 -13.80 2.54
N ARG A 207 9.59 -12.59 2.79
CA ARG A 207 9.56 -11.45 1.86
C ARG A 207 10.97 -11.02 1.50
N GLU A 208 11.18 -10.71 0.24
CA GLU A 208 12.37 -9.97 -0.16
C GLU A 208 12.21 -8.51 0.27
N ILE A 209 13.18 -7.95 1.02
CA ILE A 209 13.20 -6.56 1.47
C ILE A 209 14.49 -5.92 0.99
N VAL A 210 14.38 -4.85 0.19
CA VAL A 210 15.51 -4.10 -0.34
C VAL A 210 15.44 -2.66 0.14
N SER A 211 16.34 -2.27 1.02
CA SER A 211 16.45 -0.87 1.48
C SER A 211 16.87 0.05 0.35
N ILE A 212 16.31 1.25 0.34
CA ILE A 212 16.59 2.28 -0.66
C ILE A 212 17.20 3.47 0.06
N ASP A 213 18.40 3.83 -0.34
CA ASP A 213 19.02 5.09 0.08
C ASP A 213 18.48 6.23 -0.80
N ALA A 214 17.29 6.69 -0.49
CA ALA A 214 16.61 7.75 -1.21
C ALA A 214 15.84 8.67 -0.25
N GLY A 215 15.71 9.93 -0.64
CA GLY A 215 14.91 10.92 0.08
C GLY A 215 15.69 11.66 1.17
N HIS A 216 15.17 12.86 1.49
CA HIS A 216 15.77 13.77 2.48
C HIS A 216 14.99 13.84 3.79
N MET A 217 13.86 13.10 3.85
CA MET A 217 13.02 13.01 5.03
C MET A 217 13.47 11.87 5.95
N ALA A 218 13.05 11.93 7.20
CA ALA A 218 13.41 10.96 8.22
C ALA A 218 12.57 9.66 8.13
N TYR A 219 12.43 9.13 6.92
CA TYR A 219 11.78 7.83 6.68
C TYR A 219 12.81 6.82 6.21
N ASP A 220 12.62 5.58 6.60
CA ASP A 220 13.22 4.45 5.92
C ASP A 220 12.40 4.14 4.67
N HIS A 221 13.08 4.00 3.55
CA HIS A 221 12.45 3.61 2.30
C HIS A 221 12.93 2.23 1.92
N TYR A 222 11.99 1.36 1.55
CA TYR A 222 12.36 0.04 1.04
C TYR A 222 11.32 -0.49 0.06
N PHE A 223 11.77 -1.38 -0.82
CA PHE A 223 10.88 -2.26 -1.56
C PHE A 223 10.68 -3.55 -0.77
N THR A 224 9.45 -4.08 -0.78
CA THR A 224 9.19 -5.43 -0.32
C THR A 224 8.46 -6.21 -1.41
N ARG A 225 8.88 -7.46 -1.61
CA ARG A 225 8.34 -8.35 -2.63
C ARG A 225 7.90 -9.65 -2.01
N HIS A 226 6.71 -10.09 -2.38
CA HIS A 226 6.24 -11.45 -2.15
C HIS A 226 5.51 -11.95 -3.39
N GLN A 227 6.04 -13.01 -4.03
CA GLN A 227 5.52 -13.53 -5.30
C GLN A 227 5.43 -12.44 -6.40
N ARG A 228 4.20 -12.07 -6.82
CA ARG A 228 3.92 -11.04 -7.84
C ARG A 228 3.68 -9.66 -7.24
N ASP A 229 3.52 -9.59 -5.93
CA ASP A 229 3.22 -8.34 -5.25
C ASP A 229 4.50 -7.59 -4.90
N HIS A 230 4.65 -6.40 -5.43
CA HIS A 230 5.75 -5.48 -5.13
C HIS A 230 5.19 -4.23 -4.46
N LEU A 231 5.69 -3.90 -3.29
CA LEU A 231 5.32 -2.67 -2.58
C LEU A 231 6.54 -1.76 -2.40
N PHE A 232 6.31 -0.46 -2.52
CA PHE A 232 7.18 0.57 -2.01
C PHE A 232 6.68 1.02 -0.64
N VAL A 233 7.57 1.15 0.32
CA VAL A 233 7.22 1.46 1.70
C VAL A 233 8.04 2.66 2.20
N LYS A 234 7.36 3.62 2.83
CA LYS A 234 7.91 4.69 3.66
C LYS A 234 7.63 4.36 5.12
N ALA A 235 8.64 4.05 5.91
CA ALA A 235 8.50 3.74 7.32
C ALA A 235 9.02 4.90 8.18
N HIS A 236 8.19 5.37 9.11
CA HIS A 236 8.58 6.36 10.10
C HIS A 236 9.38 5.68 11.20
N ASP A 237 10.56 6.20 11.48
CA ASP A 237 11.39 5.76 12.61
C ASP A 237 11.43 6.85 13.69
N SER A 238 10.72 6.64 14.80
CA SER A 238 10.68 7.58 15.93
C SER A 238 12.05 7.79 16.57
N ALA A 239 12.96 6.82 16.48
CA ALA A 239 14.32 6.94 17.04
C ALA A 239 15.17 8.00 16.33
N ARG A 240 14.79 8.43 15.13
CA ARG A 240 15.48 9.50 14.37
C ARG A 240 15.14 10.90 14.80
N PHE A 241 14.16 11.09 15.70
CA PHE A 241 13.71 12.40 16.13
C PHE A 241 14.19 12.72 17.54
N SER A 242 14.76 13.91 17.71
CA SER A 242 15.20 14.43 19.01
C SER A 242 14.11 15.14 19.80
N ASP A 243 12.98 15.45 19.15
CA ASP A 243 11.87 16.16 19.76
C ASP A 243 10.51 15.70 19.23
N ALA A 244 9.50 15.74 20.11
CA ALA A 244 8.15 15.28 19.80
C ALA A 244 7.43 16.14 18.73
N PHE A 245 7.82 17.40 18.54
CA PHE A 245 7.20 18.27 17.53
C PHE A 245 7.60 17.82 16.13
N ARG A 246 8.90 17.56 15.90
CA ARG A 246 9.39 17.06 14.60
C ARG A 246 8.86 15.67 14.30
N GLU A 247 8.75 14.83 15.32
CA GLU A 247 8.15 13.49 15.18
C GLU A 247 6.69 13.58 14.73
N ALA A 248 5.87 14.38 15.43
CA ALA A 248 4.47 14.59 15.08
C ALA A 248 4.32 15.19 13.68
N HIS A 249 5.20 16.13 13.30
CA HIS A 249 5.19 16.74 11.99
C HIS A 249 5.52 15.73 10.87
N SER A 250 6.48 14.85 11.10
CA SER A 250 6.81 13.75 10.18
C SER A 250 5.63 12.79 9.97
N ARG A 251 4.97 12.36 11.06
CA ARG A 251 3.75 11.52 10.95
C ARG A 251 2.64 12.22 10.18
N ALA A 252 2.43 13.52 10.42
CA ALA A 252 1.43 14.30 9.71
C ALA A 252 1.67 14.36 8.19
N TYR A 253 2.92 14.32 7.73
CA TYR A 253 3.23 14.21 6.30
C TYR A 253 2.84 12.86 5.69
N LEU A 254 3.03 11.73 6.40
CA LEU A 254 2.55 10.42 5.93
C LEU A 254 1.02 10.39 5.85
N GLN A 255 0.33 10.93 6.86
CA GLN A 255 -1.13 11.04 6.87
C GLN A 255 -1.64 11.95 5.74
N LYS A 256 -0.95 13.07 5.48
CA LYS A 256 -1.26 13.97 4.36
C LYS A 256 -1.15 13.25 3.04
N GLU A 257 -0.02 12.56 2.81
CA GLU A 257 0.22 11.84 1.56
C GLU A 257 -0.84 10.76 1.34
N TYR A 258 -1.14 9.95 2.36
CA TYR A 258 -2.20 8.94 2.30
C TYR A 258 -3.58 9.56 2.01
N SER A 259 -3.93 10.64 2.72
CA SER A 259 -5.22 11.31 2.53
C SER A 259 -5.39 11.85 1.12
N LEU A 260 -4.30 12.38 0.53
CA LEU A 260 -4.31 12.86 -0.85
C LEU A 260 -4.44 11.72 -1.86
N PHE A 261 -3.73 10.61 -1.68
CA PHE A 261 -3.94 9.42 -2.52
C PHE A 261 -5.40 8.98 -2.52
N ARG A 262 -6.00 8.85 -1.33
CA ARG A 262 -7.41 8.46 -1.18
C ARG A 262 -8.35 9.45 -1.86
N HIS A 263 -8.15 10.75 -1.62
CA HIS A 263 -8.96 11.81 -2.24
C HIS A 263 -8.89 11.76 -3.78
N LEU A 264 -7.70 11.60 -4.34
CA LEU A 264 -7.49 11.50 -5.79
C LEU A 264 -8.17 10.26 -6.38
N GLN A 265 -8.06 9.11 -5.71
CA GLN A 265 -8.75 7.88 -6.11
C GLN A 265 -10.27 8.03 -6.08
N GLU A 266 -10.83 8.66 -5.05
CA GLU A 266 -12.26 8.95 -4.91
C GLU A 266 -12.78 9.89 -6.01
N GLN A 267 -11.92 10.79 -6.52
CA GLN A 267 -12.21 11.66 -7.67
C GLN A 267 -11.92 10.97 -9.03
N ASN A 268 -11.66 9.66 -9.04
CA ASN A 268 -11.31 8.88 -10.23
C ASN A 268 -10.05 9.37 -10.96
N PHE A 269 -9.10 9.96 -10.24
CA PHE A 269 -7.80 10.32 -10.81
C PHE A 269 -6.89 9.08 -10.87
N ALA A 270 -6.80 8.47 -12.04
CA ALA A 270 -6.14 7.17 -12.24
C ALA A 270 -4.60 7.23 -12.28
N PHE A 271 -3.98 8.39 -12.09
CA PHE A 271 -2.53 8.60 -12.27
C PHE A 271 -1.74 8.53 -10.96
N VAL A 272 -2.23 7.76 -10.01
CA VAL A 272 -1.58 7.41 -8.74
C VAL A 272 -1.49 5.89 -8.61
N PRO A 273 -0.67 5.32 -7.69
CA PRO A 273 -0.70 3.89 -7.40
C PRO A 273 -2.10 3.39 -7.08
N GLU A 274 -2.43 2.16 -7.52
CA GLU A 274 -3.78 1.60 -7.33
C GLU A 274 -4.04 1.23 -5.87
N ARG A 275 -3.08 0.52 -5.25
CA ARG A 275 -3.16 0.18 -3.84
C ARG A 275 -2.29 1.14 -3.04
N VAL A 276 -2.87 1.72 -2.00
CA VAL A 276 -2.17 2.55 -1.01
C VAL A 276 -2.78 2.27 0.36
N ALA A 277 -1.95 2.08 1.38
CA ALA A 277 -2.38 1.91 2.76
C ALA A 277 -1.47 2.66 3.72
N LEU A 278 -2.05 3.16 4.82
CA LEU A 278 -1.33 3.71 5.96
C LEU A 278 -1.56 2.79 7.15
N VAL A 279 -0.52 2.08 7.58
CA VAL A 279 -0.57 1.11 8.67
C VAL A 279 -0.05 1.76 9.95
N GLU A 280 -0.84 1.73 11.02
CA GLU A 280 -0.51 2.26 12.36
C GLU A 280 0.03 3.70 12.35
N ASP A 281 -0.40 4.54 11.39
CA ASP A 281 0.05 5.92 11.21
C ASP A 281 1.58 6.11 11.06
N THR A 282 2.32 5.03 10.87
CA THR A 282 3.79 5.03 10.83
C THR A 282 4.36 4.46 9.55
N LEU A 283 3.55 3.73 8.78
CA LEU A 283 4.02 3.01 7.60
C LEU A 283 3.07 3.28 6.44
N LEU A 284 3.52 4.05 5.45
CA LEU A 284 2.82 4.26 4.19
C LEU A 284 3.36 3.29 3.15
N ALA A 285 2.49 2.42 2.66
CA ALA A 285 2.84 1.45 1.62
C ALA A 285 1.96 1.64 0.38
N MET A 286 2.53 1.38 -0.78
CA MET A 286 1.85 1.49 -2.07
C MET A 286 2.40 0.50 -3.09
N ASP A 287 1.67 0.25 -4.17
CA ASP A 287 2.19 -0.50 -5.30
C ASP A 287 3.50 0.10 -5.77
N ALA A 288 4.52 -0.75 -5.92
CA ALA A 288 5.81 -0.31 -6.43
C ALA A 288 5.75 -0.14 -7.95
N LEU A 289 6.24 0.99 -8.41
CA LEU A 289 6.45 1.28 -9.84
C LEU A 289 7.90 0.92 -10.19
N HIS A 290 8.18 -0.40 -10.24
CA HIS A 290 9.54 -0.90 -10.31
C HIS A 290 10.11 -0.85 -11.74
N PRO A 291 11.41 -0.52 -11.93
CA PRO A 291 12.04 -0.52 -13.25
C PRO A 291 11.99 -1.87 -13.98
N ASP A 292 12.02 -2.99 -13.27
CA ASP A 292 11.91 -4.34 -13.86
C ASP A 292 10.54 -4.57 -14.52
N ASP A 293 9.51 -3.84 -14.06
CA ASP A 293 8.17 -3.85 -14.66
C ASP A 293 8.04 -2.86 -15.83
N GLY A 294 9.14 -2.17 -16.21
CA GLY A 294 9.20 -1.24 -17.33
C GLY A 294 8.97 0.23 -16.96
N TRP A 295 8.82 0.56 -15.66
CA TRP A 295 8.68 1.93 -15.21
C TRP A 295 9.98 2.72 -15.31
N GLN A 296 9.90 3.95 -15.79
CA GLN A 296 11.03 4.85 -15.99
C GLN A 296 10.88 6.08 -15.09
N TRP A 297 11.93 6.40 -14.34
CA TRP A 297 11.99 7.52 -13.39
C TRP A 297 12.78 8.72 -13.92
N ARG A 298 13.09 8.72 -15.22
CA ARG A 298 13.78 9.81 -15.92
C ARG A 298 13.26 9.89 -17.34
N ALA A 299 13.28 11.10 -17.88
CA ALA A 299 12.90 11.35 -19.27
C ALA A 299 13.67 10.46 -20.25
N PRO A 300 13.00 9.81 -21.20
CA PRO A 300 13.62 9.05 -22.28
C PRO A 300 14.67 9.87 -23.04
N ARG A 301 15.68 9.20 -23.58
CA ARG A 301 16.72 9.90 -24.36
C ARG A 301 16.36 10.11 -25.83
N GLN A 302 15.56 9.21 -26.40
CA GLN A 302 15.13 9.25 -27.80
C GLN A 302 14.10 10.38 -27.99
N PRO A 303 14.23 11.22 -29.04
CA PRO A 303 13.39 12.41 -29.23
C PRO A 303 11.88 12.10 -29.22
N GLU A 304 11.43 11.10 -30.00
CA GLU A 304 10.01 10.74 -30.11
C GLU A 304 9.44 10.24 -28.78
N ALA A 305 10.23 9.46 -28.02
CA ALA A 305 9.83 8.97 -26.71
C ALA A 305 9.85 10.10 -25.68
N PHE A 306 10.76 11.06 -25.82
CA PHE A 306 10.81 12.26 -24.97
C PHE A 306 9.57 13.15 -25.18
N ASP A 307 9.20 13.44 -26.43
CA ASP A 307 8.01 14.22 -26.73
C ASP A 307 6.73 13.53 -26.24
N ALA A 308 6.63 12.21 -26.41
CA ALA A 308 5.52 11.42 -25.87
C ALA A 308 5.47 11.50 -24.34
N TYR A 309 6.61 11.35 -23.66
CA TYR A 309 6.74 11.49 -22.22
C TYR A 309 6.29 12.87 -21.73
N VAL A 310 6.79 13.95 -22.32
CA VAL A 310 6.43 15.31 -21.86
C VAL A 310 4.96 15.59 -22.13
N THR A 311 4.42 15.15 -23.24
CA THR A 311 3.00 15.30 -23.60
C THR A 311 2.11 14.55 -22.62
N ASP A 312 2.44 13.30 -22.29
CA ASP A 312 1.68 12.48 -21.36
C ASP A 312 1.70 13.09 -19.94
N VAL A 313 2.88 13.44 -19.42
CA VAL A 313 3.04 14.02 -18.09
C VAL A 313 2.30 15.34 -17.95
N THR A 314 2.44 16.26 -18.92
CA THR A 314 1.72 17.53 -18.90
C THR A 314 0.21 17.36 -19.06
N GLY A 315 -0.22 16.34 -19.81
CA GLY A 315 -1.61 15.92 -19.91
C GLY A 315 -2.18 15.47 -18.57
N VAL A 316 -1.40 14.73 -17.78
CA VAL A 316 -1.77 14.30 -16.41
C VAL A 316 -1.91 15.50 -15.48
N PHE A 317 -0.99 16.47 -15.53
CA PHE A 317 -1.12 17.70 -14.74
C PHE A 317 -2.34 18.54 -15.12
N ASN A 318 -2.70 18.58 -16.40
CA ASN A 318 -3.92 19.25 -16.84
C ASN A 318 -5.18 18.57 -16.29
N GLN A 319 -5.20 17.24 -16.21
CA GLN A 319 -6.29 16.50 -15.56
C GLN A 319 -6.29 16.73 -14.04
N LEU A 320 -5.12 16.76 -13.38
CA LEU A 320 -5.02 17.05 -11.95
C LEU A 320 -5.68 18.39 -11.60
N GLN A 321 -5.50 19.43 -12.43
CA GLN A 321 -6.12 20.75 -12.22
C GLN A 321 -7.67 20.73 -12.32
N THR A 322 -8.27 19.66 -12.82
CA THR A 322 -9.75 19.49 -12.82
C THR A 322 -10.28 18.86 -11.55
N ILE A 323 -9.42 18.29 -10.71
CA ILE A 323 -9.77 17.68 -9.44
C ILE A 323 -10.13 18.78 -8.44
N ILE A 324 -11.21 18.58 -7.69
CA ILE A 324 -11.61 19.49 -6.62
C ILE A 324 -10.68 19.28 -5.42
N PRO A 325 -9.94 20.31 -4.97
CA PRO A 325 -9.09 20.16 -3.80
C PRO A 325 -9.89 19.77 -2.54
N PRO A 326 -9.29 19.04 -1.59
CA PRO A 326 -9.96 18.68 -0.34
C PRO A 326 -10.28 19.97 0.48
N SER A 327 -11.48 20.04 1.04
CA SER A 327 -11.92 21.17 1.86
C SER A 327 -11.46 21.02 3.30
N ASN A 328 -10.64 21.94 3.81
CA ASN A 328 -10.15 21.99 5.20
C ASN A 328 -9.61 20.63 5.70
N PRO A 329 -8.62 20.03 5.05
CA PRO A 329 -8.12 18.71 5.44
C PRO A 329 -7.48 18.77 6.84
N GLU A 330 -7.65 17.68 7.61
CA GLU A 330 -7.16 17.56 8.98
C GLU A 330 -5.65 17.84 9.12
N TYR A 331 -4.85 17.47 8.13
CA TYR A 331 -3.41 17.72 8.14
C TYR A 331 -3.05 19.21 8.12
N HIS A 332 -3.92 20.10 7.66
CA HIS A 332 -3.68 21.55 7.74
C HIS A 332 -3.65 22.11 9.16
N LYS A 333 -4.08 21.33 10.16
CA LYS A 333 -3.88 21.70 11.57
C LYS A 333 -2.42 21.64 12.02
N VAL A 334 -1.59 20.87 11.31
CA VAL A 334 -0.17 20.65 11.61
C VAL A 334 0.74 21.16 10.51
N ILE A 335 0.35 21.01 9.24
CA ILE A 335 1.12 21.36 8.06
C ILE A 335 0.42 22.50 7.36
N LYS A 336 1.14 23.61 7.10
CA LYS A 336 0.62 24.73 6.30
C LYS A 336 0.35 24.31 4.86
N ASP A 337 -0.53 25.03 4.18
CA ASP A 337 -0.74 24.85 2.76
C ASP A 337 0.55 25.15 1.97
N SER A 338 0.76 24.38 0.92
CA SER A 338 2.02 24.41 0.17
C SER A 338 2.22 25.71 -0.61
N TYR A 339 1.14 26.31 -1.11
CA TYR A 339 1.24 27.54 -1.88
C TYR A 339 1.65 28.75 -1.02
N SER A 340 1.04 28.91 0.15
CA SER A 340 1.46 29.93 1.14
C SER A 340 2.89 29.72 1.59
N THR A 341 3.28 28.45 1.85
CA THR A 341 4.65 28.10 2.26
C THR A 341 5.68 28.50 1.21
N ILE A 342 5.40 28.30 -0.10
CA ILE A 342 6.31 28.69 -1.19
C ILE A 342 6.56 30.20 -1.18
N TRP A 343 5.55 31.01 -0.84
CA TRP A 343 5.72 32.46 -0.75
C TRP A 343 6.45 32.87 0.53
N GLU A 344 5.98 32.41 1.68
CA GLU A 344 6.51 32.81 2.99
C GLU A 344 7.97 32.41 3.17
N GLU A 345 8.33 31.19 2.76
CA GLU A 345 9.68 30.65 2.84
C GLU A 345 10.55 31.03 1.63
N GLY A 346 9.96 31.62 0.59
CA GLY A 346 10.60 32.13 -0.60
C GLY A 346 10.94 33.62 -0.47
N TRP A 347 10.47 34.41 -1.43
CA TRP A 347 10.80 35.84 -1.52
C TRP A 347 10.46 36.67 -0.28
N ASP A 348 9.45 36.28 0.50
CA ASP A 348 9.08 37.01 1.72
C ASP A 348 10.13 36.84 2.83
N SER A 349 10.86 35.73 2.86
CA SER A 349 11.93 35.47 3.82
C SER A 349 13.28 36.10 3.41
N ILE A 350 13.47 36.50 2.15
CA ILE A 350 14.75 36.97 1.63
C ILE A 350 14.96 38.45 1.98
N THR A 351 15.78 38.72 2.99
CA THR A 351 16.31 40.04 3.36
C THR A 351 17.51 40.44 2.47
N ASN A 352 17.98 41.68 2.56
CA ASN A 352 19.20 42.10 1.87
C ASN A 352 20.43 41.27 2.27
N GLU A 353 20.57 40.92 3.56
CA GLU A 353 21.65 40.09 4.05
C GLU A 353 21.54 38.65 3.49
N ALA A 354 20.30 38.09 3.43
CA ALA A 354 20.07 36.80 2.81
C ALA A 354 20.42 36.81 1.32
N LEU A 355 20.13 37.90 0.62
CA LEU A 355 20.45 38.06 -0.80
C LEU A 355 21.96 38.01 -1.06
N GLU A 356 22.78 38.64 -0.21
CA GLU A 356 24.25 38.54 -0.29
C GLU A 356 24.73 37.11 -0.12
N LYS A 357 24.17 36.38 0.85
CA LYS A 357 24.47 34.94 1.09
C LYS A 357 24.04 34.10 -0.10
N ILE A 358 22.88 34.36 -0.70
CA ILE A 358 22.41 33.67 -1.91
C ILE A 358 23.38 33.88 -3.06
N VAL A 359 23.83 35.13 -3.31
CA VAL A 359 24.83 35.41 -4.35
C VAL A 359 26.10 34.61 -4.13
N ALA A 360 26.62 34.57 -2.89
CA ALA A 360 27.79 33.78 -2.56
C ALA A 360 27.57 32.27 -2.80
N LYS A 361 26.36 31.75 -2.47
CA LYS A 361 25.98 30.36 -2.71
C LYS A 361 25.92 30.02 -4.20
N ILE A 362 25.28 30.88 -5.01
CA ILE A 362 25.21 30.68 -6.47
C ILE A 362 26.62 30.60 -7.04
N ARG A 363 27.50 31.53 -6.71
CA ARG A 363 28.89 31.52 -7.20
C ARG A 363 29.66 30.30 -6.76
N GLY A 364 29.57 29.94 -5.48
CA GLY A 364 30.26 28.76 -4.95
C GLY A 364 29.88 27.45 -5.62
N PHE A 365 28.62 27.28 -6.02
CA PHE A 365 28.20 26.08 -6.76
C PHE A 365 28.53 26.17 -8.25
N SER A 366 28.33 27.35 -8.87
CA SER A 366 28.50 27.52 -10.32
C SER A 366 29.97 27.52 -10.79
N GLU A 367 30.95 27.62 -9.89
CA GLU A 367 32.41 27.51 -10.23
C GLU A 367 32.76 26.21 -10.97
N ASN A 368 32.02 25.13 -10.69
CA ASN A 368 32.24 23.82 -11.29
C ASN A 368 31.27 23.48 -12.44
N TRP A 369 30.41 24.43 -12.85
CA TRP A 369 29.45 24.23 -13.92
C TRP A 369 30.05 24.49 -15.30
N SER A 370 29.31 24.15 -16.36
CA SER A 370 29.74 24.52 -17.72
C SER A 370 29.84 26.05 -17.88
N PRO A 371 30.67 26.56 -18.81
CA PRO A 371 30.78 28.01 -19.06
C PRO A 371 29.43 28.69 -19.34
N GLU A 372 28.56 28.00 -20.08
CA GLU A 372 27.19 28.51 -20.39
C GLU A 372 26.34 28.61 -19.12
N GLN A 373 26.36 27.61 -18.27
CA GLN A 373 25.62 27.60 -17.00
C GLN A 373 26.17 28.63 -16.02
N TYR A 374 27.50 28.82 -15.99
CA TYR A 374 28.14 29.83 -15.17
C TYR A 374 27.71 31.24 -15.61
N GLU A 375 27.78 31.55 -16.91
CA GLU A 375 27.34 32.83 -17.46
C GLU A 375 25.88 33.13 -17.14
N LEU A 376 25.02 32.11 -17.28
CA LEU A 376 23.60 32.21 -16.94
C LEU A 376 23.38 32.49 -15.44
N SER A 377 24.18 31.88 -14.56
CA SER A 377 24.12 32.11 -13.11
C SER A 377 24.52 33.55 -12.75
N GLU A 378 25.56 34.14 -13.34
CA GLU A 378 25.96 35.53 -13.17
C GLU A 378 24.88 36.48 -13.72
N HIS A 379 24.22 36.11 -14.83
CA HIS A 379 23.10 36.88 -15.34
C HIS A 379 21.90 36.85 -14.38
N LEU A 380 21.55 35.69 -13.80
CA LEU A 380 20.54 35.61 -12.74
C LEU A 380 20.90 36.53 -11.57
N ILE A 381 22.14 36.46 -11.06
CA ILE A 381 22.61 37.29 -9.93
C ILE A 381 22.32 38.78 -10.21
N ASN A 382 22.66 39.27 -11.39
CA ASN A 382 22.44 40.66 -11.78
C ASN A 382 20.95 41.04 -11.87
N LYS A 383 20.04 40.05 -12.05
CA LYS A 383 18.60 40.26 -12.16
C LYS A 383 17.83 40.04 -10.87
N LEU A 384 18.46 39.42 -9.82
CA LEU A 384 17.77 39.06 -8.58
C LEU A 384 16.96 40.22 -7.95
N PRO A 385 17.47 41.47 -7.82
CA PRO A 385 16.69 42.55 -7.23
C PRO A 385 15.42 42.86 -8.05
N ALA A 386 15.51 42.86 -9.37
CA ALA A 386 14.38 43.15 -10.26
C ALA A 386 13.33 42.03 -10.21
N ILE A 387 13.78 40.74 -10.17
CA ILE A 387 12.89 39.60 -10.04
C ILE A 387 12.17 39.63 -8.69
N GLN A 388 12.87 39.92 -7.59
CA GLN A 388 12.28 40.07 -6.27
C GLN A 388 11.20 41.14 -6.23
N GLU A 389 11.47 42.31 -6.78
CA GLU A 389 10.52 43.44 -6.84
C GLU A 389 9.30 43.08 -7.69
N GLN A 390 9.52 42.50 -8.88
CA GLN A 390 8.44 42.04 -9.76
C GLN A 390 7.56 41.02 -9.07
N THR A 391 8.15 40.02 -8.41
CA THR A 391 7.41 38.95 -7.76
C THR A 391 6.60 39.45 -6.57
N ARG A 392 7.16 40.36 -5.74
CA ARG A 392 6.43 40.97 -4.61
C ARG A 392 5.21 41.78 -5.04
N ASN A 393 5.20 42.29 -6.25
CA ASN A 393 4.07 43.04 -6.83
C ASN A 393 3.05 42.14 -7.54
N GLN A 394 3.25 40.86 -7.64
CA GLN A 394 2.29 39.91 -8.23
C GLN A 394 1.04 39.74 -7.35
N GLN A 395 -0.10 39.52 -8.03
CA GLN A 395 -1.35 39.19 -7.35
C GLN A 395 -1.28 37.75 -6.79
N ARG A 396 -1.38 37.62 -5.47
CA ARG A 396 -1.43 36.31 -4.79
C ARG A 396 -2.84 35.73 -4.72
N ASN A 397 -3.87 36.55 -4.80
CA ASN A 397 -5.29 36.14 -4.79
C ASN A 397 -5.75 35.72 -6.18
N GLN A 398 -5.20 34.64 -6.69
CA GLN A 398 -5.62 33.99 -7.93
C GLN A 398 -6.39 32.70 -7.65
N GLN A 399 -7.09 32.20 -8.65
CA GLN A 399 -7.71 30.89 -8.54
C GLN A 399 -6.62 29.82 -8.40
N LEU A 400 -6.77 28.99 -7.39
CA LEU A 400 -5.90 27.84 -7.15
C LEU A 400 -6.57 26.55 -7.60
N PHE A 401 -5.76 25.59 -8.00
CA PHE A 401 -6.15 24.28 -8.52
C PHE A 401 -5.44 23.20 -7.73
N MET A 402 -5.93 21.97 -7.77
CA MET A 402 -5.20 20.83 -7.22
C MET A 402 -3.82 20.72 -7.89
N ALA A 403 -2.78 20.61 -7.11
CA ALA A 403 -1.39 20.57 -7.57
C ALA A 403 -0.55 19.59 -6.73
N HIS A 404 0.43 18.98 -7.37
CA HIS A 404 1.42 18.12 -6.72
C HIS A 404 2.47 18.95 -5.94
N ASN A 405 2.82 20.13 -6.43
CA ASN A 405 3.79 21.09 -5.87
C ASN A 405 5.23 20.57 -5.66
N ASP A 406 5.54 19.35 -6.09
CA ASP A 406 6.90 18.81 -6.19
C ASP A 406 7.06 17.92 -7.44
N ALA A 407 6.61 18.48 -8.58
CA ALA A 407 6.57 17.81 -9.88
C ALA A 407 7.97 17.71 -10.51
N ARG A 408 8.81 16.83 -9.96
CA ARG A 408 10.16 16.51 -10.45
C ARG A 408 10.16 15.11 -11.08
N GLN A 409 11.09 14.84 -11.98
CA GLN A 409 11.23 13.51 -12.59
C GLN A 409 11.34 12.38 -11.56
N SER A 410 11.93 12.64 -10.38
CA SER A 410 12.02 11.65 -9.29
C SER A 410 10.68 11.27 -8.67
N ASN A 411 9.64 12.07 -8.88
CA ASN A 411 8.29 11.86 -8.34
C ASN A 411 7.29 11.47 -9.44
N ILE A 412 7.81 11.21 -10.65
CA ILE A 412 7.03 10.88 -11.86
C ILE A 412 7.55 9.57 -12.44
N ALA A 413 6.78 8.51 -12.31
CA ALA A 413 7.05 7.27 -13.00
C ALA A 413 6.28 7.25 -14.32
N TRP A 414 6.96 6.86 -15.40
CA TRP A 414 6.36 6.76 -16.73
C TRP A 414 6.59 5.37 -17.32
N HIS A 415 5.55 4.84 -17.94
CA HIS A 415 5.61 3.57 -18.62
C HIS A 415 5.03 3.71 -20.03
N PRO A 416 5.70 3.22 -21.10
CA PRO A 416 5.25 3.40 -22.48
C PRO A 416 3.84 2.86 -22.79
N LYS A 417 3.37 1.86 -22.02
CA LYS A 417 2.03 1.24 -22.20
C LYS A 417 1.01 1.70 -21.16
N HIS A 418 1.46 2.07 -19.94
CA HIS A 418 0.59 2.37 -18.80
C HIS A 418 0.53 3.86 -18.46
N GLY A 419 1.29 4.70 -19.22
CA GLY A 419 1.33 6.15 -19.02
C GLY A 419 2.01 6.56 -17.72
N THR A 420 1.68 7.74 -17.25
CA THR A 420 2.27 8.39 -16.07
C THR A 420 1.64 7.94 -14.77
N ARG A 421 2.44 7.89 -13.69
CA ARG A 421 1.98 7.82 -12.29
C ARG A 421 2.74 8.86 -11.47
N LEU A 422 2.02 9.54 -10.60
CA LEU A 422 2.56 10.54 -9.67
C LEU A 422 2.67 9.93 -8.27
N VAL A 423 3.81 10.14 -7.61
CA VAL A 423 4.10 9.67 -6.25
C VAL A 423 4.74 10.76 -5.41
N ASP A 424 4.86 10.55 -4.10
CA ASP A 424 5.41 11.52 -3.15
C ASP A 424 4.58 12.80 -3.04
N TRP A 425 3.36 12.66 -2.55
CA TRP A 425 2.38 13.73 -2.38
C TRP A 425 2.58 14.57 -1.11
N SER A 426 3.74 14.50 -0.51
CA SER A 426 4.06 15.25 0.72
C SER A 426 3.85 16.77 0.57
N TRP A 427 4.09 17.33 -0.64
CA TRP A 427 3.83 18.71 -1.00
C TRP A 427 2.47 18.92 -1.71
N GLY A 428 1.74 17.86 -1.99
CA GLY A 428 0.45 17.94 -2.68
C GLY A 428 -0.54 18.86 -1.94
N ASP A 429 -1.16 19.78 -2.67
CA ASP A 429 -2.11 20.76 -2.13
C ASP A 429 -2.75 21.56 -3.29
N THR A 430 -2.95 22.86 -3.09
CA THR A 430 -3.34 23.78 -4.17
C THR A 430 -2.13 24.56 -4.71
N GLY A 431 -2.23 24.94 -5.97
CA GLY A 431 -1.25 25.77 -6.65
C GLY A 431 -1.87 26.59 -7.78
N PRO A 432 -1.16 27.56 -8.35
CA PRO A 432 -1.66 28.32 -9.48
C PRO A 432 -1.80 27.45 -10.73
N LYS A 433 -2.53 27.92 -11.71
CA LYS A 433 -2.66 27.22 -12.99
C LYS A 433 -1.29 26.88 -13.56
N ASN A 434 -1.10 25.64 -14.00
CA ASN A 434 0.13 25.11 -14.58
C ASN A 434 1.34 25.06 -13.61
N ALA A 435 1.11 25.04 -12.29
CA ALA A 435 2.19 24.95 -11.30
C ALA A 435 3.10 23.74 -11.56
N ASP A 436 2.50 22.55 -11.65
CA ASP A 436 3.25 21.30 -11.82
C ASP A 436 3.95 21.21 -13.18
N SER A 437 3.28 21.61 -14.27
CA SER A 437 3.91 21.67 -15.58
C SER A 437 5.12 22.61 -15.57
N THR A 438 5.04 23.73 -14.86
CA THR A 438 6.15 24.70 -14.73
C THR A 438 7.33 24.06 -13.99
N MET A 439 7.09 23.44 -12.82
CA MET A 439 8.14 22.75 -12.07
C MET A 439 8.79 21.63 -12.89
N PHE A 440 7.98 20.82 -13.56
CA PHE A 440 8.43 19.70 -14.38
C PHE A 440 9.33 20.18 -15.53
N LEU A 441 8.93 21.21 -16.29
CA LEU A 441 9.72 21.77 -17.37
C LEU A 441 11.05 22.35 -16.86
N ILE A 442 11.04 23.01 -15.70
CA ILE A 442 12.27 23.48 -15.05
C ILE A 442 13.19 22.32 -14.69
N ASP A 443 12.65 21.22 -14.15
CA ASP A 443 13.47 20.04 -13.80
C ASP A 443 14.04 19.35 -15.03
N LEU A 444 13.32 19.31 -16.14
CA LEU A 444 13.84 18.83 -17.43
C LEU A 444 15.01 19.68 -17.92
N VAL A 445 14.88 21.02 -17.90
CA VAL A 445 15.96 21.96 -18.32
C VAL A 445 17.18 21.84 -17.40
N LYS A 446 16.97 21.72 -16.09
CA LYS A 446 18.03 21.45 -15.12
C LYS A 446 18.79 20.16 -15.46
N SER A 447 18.09 19.15 -15.98
CA SER A 447 18.66 17.87 -16.43
C SER A 447 19.29 17.93 -17.83
N GLY A 448 19.43 19.10 -18.43
CA GLY A 448 20.03 19.32 -19.75
C GLY A 448 19.08 19.00 -20.94
N ARG A 449 17.77 19.01 -20.71
CA ARG A 449 16.77 18.79 -21.77
C ARG A 449 16.30 20.11 -22.36
N THR A 450 15.92 20.06 -23.61
CA THR A 450 15.33 21.16 -24.39
C THR A 450 13.81 21.01 -24.37
N VAL A 451 13.07 22.07 -24.03
CA VAL A 451 11.61 22.05 -23.82
C VAL A 451 10.84 23.16 -24.52
N GLU A 452 11.47 23.90 -25.42
CA GLU A 452 10.90 25.10 -26.09
C GLU A 452 9.57 24.81 -26.80
N THR A 453 9.39 23.61 -27.33
CA THR A 453 8.14 23.16 -27.98
C THR A 453 7.01 22.87 -26.98
N HIS A 454 7.31 22.81 -25.69
CA HIS A 454 6.36 22.41 -24.62
C HIS A 454 5.96 23.59 -23.71
N MET A 455 6.34 24.82 -24.03
CA MET A 455 6.14 26.01 -23.16
C MET A 455 4.68 26.44 -23.01
N ALA A 456 3.72 25.87 -23.75
CA ALA A 456 2.31 26.27 -23.69
C ALA A 456 1.68 26.15 -22.28
N SER A 457 2.21 25.26 -21.43
CA SER A 457 1.79 25.05 -20.05
C SER A 457 2.78 25.63 -19.03
N PHE A 458 3.65 26.55 -19.42
CA PHE A 458 4.59 27.22 -18.52
C PHE A 458 3.97 28.48 -17.90
N ASN A 459 4.04 28.64 -16.59
CA ASN A 459 3.56 29.81 -15.86
C ASN A 459 4.75 30.66 -15.43
N HIS A 460 4.95 31.79 -16.14
CA HIS A 460 6.08 32.72 -15.93
C HIS A 460 6.05 33.32 -14.52
N ASP A 461 4.88 33.72 -14.03
CA ASP A 461 4.75 34.33 -12.71
C ASP A 461 5.10 33.35 -11.60
N TYR A 462 4.67 32.09 -11.75
CA TYR A 462 5.01 31.04 -10.79
C TYR A 462 6.49 30.66 -10.85
N ALA A 463 7.09 30.65 -12.03
CA ALA A 463 8.54 30.43 -12.17
C ALA A 463 9.37 31.49 -11.42
N HIS A 464 8.96 32.78 -11.46
CA HIS A 464 9.59 33.82 -10.64
C HIS A 464 9.44 33.55 -9.14
N THR A 465 8.27 33.05 -8.69
CA THR A 465 8.02 32.68 -7.29
C THR A 465 8.91 31.53 -6.85
N LEU A 466 9.05 30.49 -7.69
CA LEU A 466 9.89 29.33 -7.42
C LEU A 466 11.38 29.66 -7.33
N ILE A 467 11.88 30.62 -8.10
CA ILE A 467 13.28 31.11 -7.98
C ILE A 467 13.53 31.55 -6.53
N GLY A 468 12.67 32.37 -5.96
CA GLY A 468 12.81 32.83 -4.57
C GLY A 468 12.78 31.70 -3.57
N PHE A 469 11.84 30.77 -3.73
CA PHE A 469 11.69 29.62 -2.87
C PHE A 469 12.96 28.76 -2.86
N TRP A 470 13.45 28.36 -4.00
CA TRP A 470 14.66 27.54 -4.08
C TRP A 470 15.92 28.27 -3.58
N LEU A 471 16.07 29.56 -3.89
CA LEU A 471 17.22 30.34 -3.44
C LEU A 471 17.21 30.56 -1.93
N ALA A 472 16.06 30.80 -1.30
CA ALA A 472 15.93 30.88 0.15
C ALA A 472 16.32 29.56 0.81
N HIS A 473 15.79 28.45 0.30
CA HIS A 473 16.07 27.10 0.80
C HIS A 473 17.54 26.68 0.59
N SER A 474 18.22 27.24 -0.38
CA SER A 474 19.66 26.97 -0.57
C SER A 474 20.53 27.40 0.61
N LEU A 475 20.03 28.31 1.45
CA LEU A 475 20.69 28.75 2.67
C LEU A 475 20.46 27.86 3.88
N TRP A 476 19.52 26.91 3.83
CA TRP A 476 19.19 26.06 4.95
C TRP A 476 20.28 25.01 5.21
N GLN A 477 20.48 24.65 6.49
CA GLN A 477 21.39 23.59 6.86
C GLN A 477 20.80 22.23 6.44
N THR A 478 21.67 21.34 5.96
CA THR A 478 21.33 19.94 5.72
C THR A 478 21.62 19.11 6.98
N ARG A 479 20.84 18.05 7.21
CA ARG A 479 21.02 17.17 8.39
C ARG A 479 22.34 16.41 8.35
N ASP A 480 22.72 15.95 7.16
CA ASP A 480 23.92 15.14 6.89
C ASP A 480 25.15 15.98 6.50
N GLY A 481 25.01 17.31 6.46
CA GLY A 481 26.04 18.21 5.97
C GLY A 481 26.22 18.19 4.44
N SER A 482 25.48 17.35 3.70
CA SER A 482 25.53 17.28 2.24
C SER A 482 25.08 18.61 1.59
N GLN A 483 25.82 19.10 0.63
CA GLN A 483 25.47 20.30 -0.14
C GLN A 483 24.70 19.96 -1.42
N THR A 484 24.56 18.69 -1.78
CA THR A 484 23.94 18.26 -3.06
C THR A 484 22.52 18.80 -3.23
N VAL A 485 21.69 18.76 -2.17
CA VAL A 485 20.32 19.30 -2.20
C VAL A 485 20.32 20.80 -2.44
N ARG A 486 21.26 21.52 -1.80
CA ARG A 486 21.38 22.99 -1.93
C ARG A 486 21.86 23.39 -3.31
N GLU A 487 22.78 22.63 -3.88
CA GLU A 487 23.20 22.80 -5.28
C GLU A 487 22.03 22.55 -6.24
N HIS A 488 21.24 21.48 -6.04
CA HIS A 488 20.05 21.21 -6.85
C HIS A 488 19.03 22.38 -6.80
N GLN A 489 18.85 23.01 -5.64
CA GLN A 489 17.95 24.17 -5.50
C GLN A 489 18.48 25.37 -6.29
N VAL A 490 19.75 25.68 -6.19
CA VAL A 490 20.39 26.74 -7.00
C VAL A 490 20.29 26.43 -8.50
N ALA A 491 20.59 25.20 -8.90
CA ALA A 491 20.47 24.77 -10.30
C ALA A 491 19.02 24.85 -10.82
N SER A 492 18.02 24.56 -9.98
CA SER A 492 16.60 24.73 -10.34
C SER A 492 16.24 26.20 -10.54
N ALA A 493 16.74 27.12 -9.69
CA ALA A 493 16.53 28.55 -9.86
C ALA A 493 17.17 29.08 -11.16
N VAL A 494 18.38 28.61 -11.50
CA VAL A 494 19.06 28.98 -12.75
C VAL A 494 18.33 28.42 -13.98
N ALA A 495 17.82 27.19 -13.91
CA ALA A 495 17.02 26.59 -14.99
C ALA A 495 15.68 27.32 -15.19
N ALA A 496 15.01 27.73 -14.10
CA ALA A 496 13.81 28.55 -14.17
C ALA A 496 14.10 29.92 -14.85
N PHE A 497 15.20 30.53 -14.47
CA PHE A 497 15.63 31.82 -15.08
C PHE A 497 15.96 31.63 -16.57
N LYS A 498 16.55 30.54 -17.00
CA LYS A 498 16.76 30.22 -18.42
C LYS A 498 15.45 30.22 -19.19
N LEU A 499 14.43 29.54 -18.68
CA LEU A 499 13.10 29.48 -19.33
C LEU A 499 12.35 30.82 -19.35
N LEU A 500 12.63 31.70 -18.41
CA LEU A 500 12.04 33.05 -18.41
C LEU A 500 12.64 33.98 -19.48
N GLN A 501 13.71 33.57 -20.15
CA GLN A 501 14.37 34.34 -21.23
C GLN A 501 13.96 33.88 -22.63
N THR A 502 13.28 32.71 -22.74
CA THR A 502 12.72 32.17 -23.98
C THR A 502 11.33 32.70 -24.23
#